data_ad0a165ab3b014e7bddf7761e1dd604a
#
_entry.id   ad0a165ab3b014e7bddf7761e1dd604a
#
_cell.length_a   1.000
_cell.length_b   1.000
_cell.length_c   1.000
_cell.angle_alpha   90.00
_cell.angle_beta   90.00
_cell.angle_gamma   90.00
#
_symmetry.space_group_name_H-M   'P 1'
#
loop_
_entity.id
_entity.type
_entity.pdbx_description
1 polymer ?
#
loop_
_entity_poly.entity_id
_entity_poly.type
_entity_poly.pdbx_seq_one_letter_code
_entity_poly.pdbx_strand_id
1 'polypeptide(L)'
;MAVMSGNPVKIKLCGLSRPVDIDSVNEAKPDYCGFIINVPKSIRNTTPDQVRALRKNLSPEIIPVGVFRNEPVENVAELLLDGTIQVAQLHGSEDEDYIRRLRAYGTFFIIQAFRVPIPEEISDIRTRSPEKVLSDWADMVNKSSADLVLLDNGGGGTGKTFEWTLANQIQRPFLLAGGIGPDNITEALDQLHPWGVDMSSSVETDGKKDRKKMLAAVSRVRAWNKNRR
;
A
#
# COMPACT_ATOMS: atom_id res chain seq x y z
N MET A 1 1.95 20.86 9.76
CA MET A 1 0.61 21.20 9.22
C MET A 1 -0.29 20.03 9.45
N ALA A 2 -1.42 20.21 10.12
CA ALA A 2 -2.33 19.14 10.48
C ALA A 2 -2.80 18.37 9.24
N VAL A 3 -2.68 17.04 9.28
CA VAL A 3 -3.38 16.12 8.37
C VAL A 3 -4.85 16.56 8.38
N MET A 4 -5.41 16.85 7.21
CA MET A 4 -6.73 17.44 7.05
C MET A 4 -7.76 16.65 7.83
N SER A 5 -8.20 17.18 8.97
CA SER A 5 -9.31 16.68 9.76
C SER A 5 -10.58 16.83 8.91
N GLY A 6 -11.12 15.71 8.41
CA GLY A 6 -12.40 15.70 7.70
C GLY A 6 -12.55 14.71 6.55
N ASN A 7 -11.46 14.27 5.92
CA ASN A 7 -11.57 13.28 4.84
C ASN A 7 -11.63 11.85 5.39
N PRO A 8 -12.53 10.99 4.85
CA PRO A 8 -12.60 9.60 5.28
C PRO A 8 -11.31 8.86 4.92
N VAL A 9 -10.80 8.05 5.86
CA VAL A 9 -9.65 7.17 5.66
C VAL A 9 -9.93 6.23 4.50
N LYS A 10 -8.98 6.15 3.56
CA LYS A 10 -9.06 5.31 2.37
C LYS A 10 -8.67 3.86 2.68
N ILE A 11 -9.21 2.94 1.89
CA ILE A 11 -9.03 1.50 2.08
C ILE A 11 -8.47 0.90 0.82
N LYS A 12 -7.34 0.20 0.94
CA LYS A 12 -6.76 -0.62 -0.12
C LYS A 12 -6.72 -2.09 0.32
N LEU A 13 -7.18 -2.99 -0.53
CA LEU A 13 -7.02 -4.44 -0.40
C LEU A 13 -6.05 -4.94 -1.46
N CYS A 14 -4.90 -5.49 -1.05
CA CYS A 14 -3.76 -5.76 -1.91
C CYS A 14 -3.51 -7.25 -2.13
N GLY A 15 -2.99 -7.60 -3.31
CA GLY A 15 -2.58 -8.95 -3.66
C GLY A 15 -3.73 -9.86 -4.13
N LEU A 16 -4.67 -9.31 -4.90
CA LEU A 16 -5.71 -10.06 -5.58
C LEU A 16 -5.10 -10.79 -6.78
N SER A 17 -5.50 -12.04 -6.99
CA SER A 17 -4.93 -12.86 -8.07
C SER A 17 -5.93 -13.83 -8.72
N ARG A 18 -7.14 -13.97 -8.18
CA ARG A 18 -8.13 -14.95 -8.63
C ARG A 18 -9.47 -14.27 -8.94
N PRO A 19 -10.31 -14.82 -9.84
CA PRO A 19 -11.65 -14.28 -10.10
C PRO A 19 -12.50 -14.13 -8.83
N VAL A 20 -12.48 -15.11 -7.93
CA VAL A 20 -13.20 -15.05 -6.65
C VAL A 20 -12.72 -13.91 -5.72
N ASP A 21 -11.48 -13.44 -5.88
CA ASP A 21 -10.98 -12.28 -5.16
C ASP A 21 -11.66 -11.01 -5.67
N ILE A 22 -11.95 -10.95 -6.98
CA ILE A 22 -12.67 -9.83 -7.62
C ILE A 22 -14.12 -9.78 -7.14
N ASP A 23 -14.81 -10.94 -7.08
CA ASP A 23 -16.17 -11.01 -6.52
C ASP A 23 -16.20 -10.48 -5.09
N SER A 24 -15.22 -10.91 -4.27
CA SER A 24 -15.12 -10.52 -2.86
C SER A 24 -14.79 -9.04 -2.69
N VAL A 25 -13.90 -8.47 -3.53
CA VAL A 25 -13.55 -7.05 -3.44
C VAL A 25 -14.69 -6.16 -3.94
N ASN A 26 -15.43 -6.59 -4.96
CA ASN A 26 -16.61 -5.88 -5.44
C ASN A 26 -17.70 -5.79 -4.37
N GLU A 27 -17.89 -6.85 -3.58
CA GLU A 27 -18.82 -6.84 -2.45
C GLU A 27 -18.32 -5.99 -1.29
N ALA A 28 -17.02 -6.07 -0.96
CA ALA A 28 -16.42 -5.32 0.14
C ALA A 28 -16.34 -3.81 -0.15
N LYS A 29 -16.21 -3.40 -1.41
CA LYS A 29 -16.16 -2.01 -1.88
C LYS A 29 -15.07 -1.18 -1.18
N PRO A 30 -13.78 -1.59 -1.21
CA PRO A 30 -12.70 -0.69 -0.81
C PRO A 30 -12.57 0.45 -1.82
N ASP A 31 -11.73 1.46 -1.51
CA ASP A 31 -11.42 2.53 -2.46
C ASP A 31 -10.43 2.06 -3.54
N TYR A 32 -9.50 1.16 -3.17
CA TYR A 32 -8.43 0.65 -4.03
C TYR A 32 -8.31 -0.87 -3.94
N CYS A 33 -7.88 -1.51 -5.02
CA CYS A 33 -7.43 -2.90 -5.00
C CYS A 33 -6.07 -3.05 -5.68
N GLY A 34 -5.20 -3.94 -5.16
CA GLY A 34 -3.82 -4.11 -5.63
C GLY A 34 -3.57 -5.46 -6.28
N PHE A 35 -2.85 -5.44 -7.41
CA PHE A 35 -2.34 -6.61 -8.13
C PHE A 35 -0.82 -6.58 -8.09
N ILE A 36 -0.18 -7.65 -7.60
CA ILE A 36 1.29 -7.78 -7.60
C ILE A 36 1.70 -8.31 -8.97
N ILE A 37 2.37 -7.50 -9.78
CA ILE A 37 2.62 -7.79 -11.20
C ILE A 37 4.10 -8.08 -11.42
N ASN A 38 4.40 -9.20 -12.10
CA ASN A 38 5.77 -9.61 -12.47
C ASN A 38 6.73 -9.73 -11.27
N VAL A 39 6.24 -10.23 -10.13
CA VAL A 39 7.06 -10.51 -8.94
C VAL A 39 7.03 -12.02 -8.65
N PRO A 40 7.82 -12.86 -9.36
CA PRO A 40 7.70 -14.34 -9.30
C PRO A 40 7.92 -14.94 -7.90
N LYS A 41 8.63 -14.24 -7.02
CA LYS A 41 8.84 -14.68 -5.62
C LYS A 41 7.59 -14.48 -4.74
N SER A 42 6.60 -13.75 -5.20
CA SER A 42 5.35 -13.53 -4.47
C SER A 42 4.36 -14.66 -4.77
N ILE A 43 3.76 -15.25 -3.73
CA ILE A 43 2.66 -16.22 -3.88
C ILE A 43 1.39 -15.57 -4.49
N ARG A 44 1.35 -14.24 -4.55
CA ARG A 44 0.25 -13.42 -5.09
C ARG A 44 0.60 -12.83 -6.45
N ASN A 45 1.67 -13.34 -7.08
CA ASN A 45 2.13 -12.85 -8.38
C ASN A 45 1.05 -13.02 -9.45
N THR A 46 0.94 -12.02 -10.30
CA THR A 46 0.10 -12.03 -11.50
C THR A 46 0.91 -11.57 -12.70
N THR A 47 0.47 -11.94 -13.90
CA THR A 47 0.97 -11.37 -15.16
C THR A 47 0.09 -10.19 -15.60
N PRO A 48 0.58 -9.31 -16.47
CA PRO A 48 -0.24 -8.27 -17.11
C PRO A 48 -1.55 -8.79 -17.69
N ASP A 49 -1.53 -9.90 -18.42
CA ASP A 49 -2.72 -10.47 -19.04
C ASP A 49 -3.73 -11.02 -18.04
N GLN A 50 -3.24 -11.61 -16.93
CA GLN A 50 -4.12 -12.01 -15.83
C GLN A 50 -4.80 -10.79 -15.22
N VAL A 51 -4.07 -9.68 -15.01
CA VAL A 51 -4.67 -8.45 -14.48
C VAL A 51 -5.68 -7.87 -15.46
N ARG A 52 -5.38 -7.83 -16.78
CA ARG A 52 -6.34 -7.40 -17.81
C ARG A 52 -7.62 -8.24 -17.77
N ALA A 53 -7.50 -9.56 -17.58
CA ALA A 53 -8.66 -10.44 -17.46
C ALA A 53 -9.48 -10.19 -16.19
N LEU A 54 -8.82 -10.05 -15.02
CA LEU A 54 -9.46 -9.77 -13.75
C LEU A 54 -10.15 -8.40 -13.74
N ARG A 55 -9.50 -7.39 -14.35
CA ARG A 55 -10.00 -6.02 -14.44
C ARG A 55 -11.36 -5.89 -15.11
N LYS A 56 -11.70 -6.79 -16.06
CA LYS A 56 -12.99 -6.79 -16.78
C LYS A 56 -14.19 -6.93 -15.86
N ASN A 57 -14.02 -7.63 -14.73
CA ASN A 57 -15.08 -7.89 -13.76
C ASN A 57 -14.97 -7.01 -12.50
N LEU A 58 -13.99 -6.14 -12.43
CA LEU A 58 -13.82 -5.23 -11.30
C LEU A 58 -14.81 -4.07 -11.40
N SER A 59 -15.49 -3.76 -10.29
CA SER A 59 -16.36 -2.59 -10.20
C SER A 59 -15.62 -1.30 -10.61
N PRO A 60 -16.21 -0.44 -11.44
CA PRO A 60 -15.56 0.80 -11.90
C PRO A 60 -15.31 1.81 -10.77
N GLU A 61 -15.96 1.64 -9.63
CA GLU A 61 -15.76 2.49 -8.45
C GLU A 61 -14.47 2.15 -7.67
N ILE A 62 -13.86 0.98 -7.92
CA ILE A 62 -12.66 0.51 -7.23
C ILE A 62 -11.44 0.78 -8.11
N ILE A 63 -10.49 1.55 -7.59
CA ILE A 63 -9.29 1.96 -8.33
C ILE A 63 -8.27 0.81 -8.35
N PRO A 64 -7.90 0.27 -9.53
CA PRO A 64 -6.89 -0.78 -9.65
C PRO A 64 -5.47 -0.21 -9.52
N VAL A 65 -4.67 -0.82 -8.64
CA VAL A 65 -3.28 -0.47 -8.36
C VAL A 65 -2.37 -1.61 -8.83
N GLY A 66 -1.42 -1.34 -9.71
CA GLY A 66 -0.33 -2.26 -10.01
C GLY A 66 0.79 -2.11 -8.98
N VAL A 67 1.21 -3.20 -8.36
CA VAL A 67 2.31 -3.23 -7.40
C VAL A 67 3.53 -3.87 -8.06
N PHE A 68 4.62 -3.13 -8.12
CA PHE A 68 5.83 -3.51 -8.85
C PHE A 68 7.05 -3.56 -7.93
N ARG A 69 8.03 -4.38 -8.30
CA ARG A 69 9.35 -4.43 -7.66
C ARG A 69 10.43 -4.48 -8.72
N ASN A 70 11.06 -3.32 -8.97
CA ASN A 70 12.13 -3.16 -9.95
C ASN A 70 11.71 -3.58 -11.38
N GLU A 71 10.45 -3.34 -11.72
CA GLU A 71 9.93 -3.58 -13.08
C GLU A 71 10.50 -2.51 -14.03
N PRO A 72 10.84 -2.86 -15.29
CA PRO A 72 11.16 -1.83 -16.29
C PRO A 72 10.08 -0.77 -16.40
N VAL A 73 10.50 0.50 -16.45
CA VAL A 73 9.55 1.64 -16.41
C VAL A 73 8.58 1.63 -17.58
N GLU A 74 9.03 1.10 -18.73
CA GLU A 74 8.24 0.96 -19.96
C GLU A 74 7.04 0.05 -19.75
N ASN A 75 7.22 -1.09 -19.05
CA ASN A 75 6.17 -2.05 -18.75
C ASN A 75 5.11 -1.46 -17.80
N VAL A 76 5.56 -0.68 -16.81
CA VAL A 76 4.65 0.01 -15.89
C VAL A 76 3.85 1.09 -16.62
N ALA A 77 4.52 1.86 -17.49
CA ALA A 77 3.88 2.90 -18.29
C ALA A 77 2.84 2.31 -19.24
N GLU A 78 3.12 1.16 -19.89
CA GLU A 78 2.17 0.48 -20.77
C GLU A 78 0.85 0.18 -20.03
N LEU A 79 0.92 -0.41 -18.84
CA LEU A 79 -0.26 -0.80 -18.06
C LEU A 79 -1.08 0.39 -17.54
N LEU A 80 -0.43 1.53 -17.32
CA LEU A 80 -1.09 2.79 -16.98
C LEU A 80 -1.76 3.41 -18.20
N LEU A 81 -1.08 3.41 -19.35
CA LEU A 81 -1.59 4.00 -20.59
C LEU A 81 -2.75 3.21 -21.20
N ASP A 82 -2.72 1.87 -21.11
CA ASP A 82 -3.81 1.02 -21.62
C ASP A 82 -5.01 0.91 -20.63
N GLY A 83 -4.90 1.52 -19.44
CA GLY A 83 -5.96 1.54 -18.42
C GLY A 83 -6.13 0.23 -17.66
N THR A 84 -5.22 -0.73 -17.79
CA THR A 84 -5.20 -1.97 -16.99
C THR A 84 -5.11 -1.65 -15.51
N ILE A 85 -4.27 -0.68 -15.16
CA ILE A 85 -4.17 -0.08 -13.82
C ILE A 85 -4.34 1.44 -13.91
N GLN A 86 -4.72 2.07 -12.81
CA GLN A 86 -4.86 3.53 -12.71
C GLN A 86 -3.82 4.16 -11.78
N VAL A 87 -3.16 3.35 -10.96
CA VAL A 87 -2.15 3.77 -9.99
C VAL A 87 -0.98 2.80 -10.06
N ALA A 88 0.24 3.32 -10.06
CA ALA A 88 1.46 2.52 -9.90
C ALA A 88 1.95 2.59 -8.45
N GLN A 89 2.13 1.44 -7.81
CA GLN A 89 2.80 1.32 -6.52
C GLN A 89 4.19 0.73 -6.71
N LEU A 90 5.21 1.51 -6.43
CA LEU A 90 6.62 1.15 -6.49
C LEU A 90 7.03 0.57 -5.13
N HIS A 91 7.35 -0.72 -5.09
CA HIS A 91 7.57 -1.47 -3.84
C HIS A 91 8.93 -2.21 -3.83
N GLY A 92 9.83 -1.80 -4.65
CA GLY A 92 11.21 -2.28 -4.74
C GLY A 92 12.22 -1.22 -4.32
N SER A 93 13.24 -1.02 -5.14
CA SER A 93 14.28 -0.01 -4.98
C SER A 93 14.16 1.13 -6.01
N GLU A 94 12.96 1.32 -6.55
CA GLU A 94 12.69 2.41 -7.50
C GLU A 94 12.94 3.75 -6.82
N ASP A 95 13.79 4.57 -7.41
CA ASP A 95 14.25 5.85 -6.90
C ASP A 95 13.55 7.04 -7.57
N GLU A 96 13.99 8.25 -7.25
CA GLU A 96 13.46 9.49 -7.82
C GLU A 96 13.69 9.59 -9.34
N ASP A 97 14.77 8.97 -9.87
CA ASP A 97 15.00 8.90 -11.30
C ASP A 97 13.98 8.02 -12.00
N TYR A 98 13.64 6.89 -11.38
CA TYR A 98 12.58 6.02 -11.88
C TYR A 98 11.24 6.76 -11.95
N ILE A 99 10.85 7.47 -10.88
CA ILE A 99 9.60 8.25 -10.83
C ILE A 99 9.60 9.31 -11.93
N ARG A 100 10.71 10.03 -12.11
CA ARG A 100 10.88 11.04 -13.15
C ARG A 100 10.72 10.44 -14.56
N ARG A 101 11.31 9.29 -14.80
CA ARG A 101 11.19 8.56 -16.08
C ARG A 101 9.76 8.09 -16.33
N LEU A 102 9.07 7.57 -15.30
CA LEU A 102 7.67 7.15 -15.42
C LEU A 102 6.75 8.33 -15.75
N ARG A 103 6.96 9.49 -15.12
CA ARG A 103 6.22 10.72 -15.41
C ARG A 103 6.46 11.29 -16.80
N ALA A 104 7.53 10.91 -17.50
CA ALA A 104 7.75 11.29 -18.89
C ALA A 104 6.75 10.61 -19.85
N TYR A 105 6.11 9.51 -19.47
CA TYR A 105 5.07 8.85 -20.26
C TYR A 105 3.67 9.46 -20.05
N GLY A 106 3.43 10.21 -18.95
CA GLY A 106 2.15 10.81 -18.67
C GLY A 106 1.98 11.24 -17.21
N THR A 107 0.81 11.84 -16.93
CA THR A 107 0.45 12.23 -15.55
C THR A 107 -0.22 11.05 -14.86
N PHE A 108 0.53 10.35 -14.02
CA PHE A 108 0.08 9.17 -13.30
C PHE A 108 0.11 9.41 -11.79
N PHE A 109 -0.82 8.77 -11.07
CA PHE A 109 -0.76 8.72 -9.61
C PHE A 109 0.19 7.61 -9.18
N ILE A 110 1.24 7.98 -8.43
CA ILE A 110 2.33 7.09 -8.03
C ILE A 110 2.34 6.98 -6.51
N ILE A 111 2.35 5.75 -6.01
CA ILE A 111 2.57 5.41 -4.61
C ILE A 111 3.99 4.85 -4.50
N GLN A 112 4.82 5.38 -3.61
CA GLN A 112 6.13 4.81 -3.31
C GLN A 112 6.11 4.16 -1.93
N ALA A 113 6.48 2.89 -1.86
CA ALA A 113 6.54 2.15 -0.61
C ALA A 113 7.91 2.31 0.06
N PHE A 114 7.89 2.56 1.35
CA PHE A 114 9.07 2.66 2.19
C PHE A 114 8.98 1.64 3.31
N ARG A 115 10.03 0.85 3.43
CA ARG A 115 10.17 -0.05 4.57
C ARG A 115 10.48 0.77 5.81
N VAL A 116 9.72 0.58 6.87
CA VAL A 116 10.01 1.18 8.17
C VAL A 116 11.17 0.43 8.81
N PRO A 117 12.22 1.13 9.30
CA PRO A 117 13.34 0.49 10.00
C PRO A 117 12.86 -0.27 11.23
N ILE A 118 13.39 -1.46 11.46
CA ILE A 118 13.10 -2.23 12.68
C ILE A 118 14.15 -1.93 13.75
N PRO A 119 13.81 -2.07 15.06
CA PRO A 119 14.72 -1.75 16.17
C PRO A 119 16.09 -2.43 16.07
N GLU A 120 16.14 -3.67 15.62
CA GLU A 120 17.38 -4.44 15.45
C GLU A 120 18.28 -3.81 14.38
N GLU A 121 17.74 -3.31 13.29
CA GLU A 121 18.50 -2.61 12.24
C GLU A 121 18.97 -1.25 12.71
N ILE A 122 18.20 -0.59 13.57
CA ILE A 122 18.56 0.70 14.15
C ILE A 122 19.71 0.55 15.16
N SER A 123 19.74 -0.56 15.92
CA SER A 123 20.74 -0.82 16.97
C SER A 123 22.05 -1.40 16.45
N ASP A 124 22.07 -2.09 15.32
CA ASP A 124 23.27 -2.75 14.76
C ASP A 124 24.19 -1.82 13.96
N ILE A 125 23.83 -0.55 13.83
CA ILE A 125 24.62 0.40 13.04
C ILE A 125 25.80 0.92 13.88
N ARG A 126 26.94 0.30 13.69
CA ARG A 126 28.23 0.63 14.39
C ARG A 126 28.75 2.06 14.14
N THR A 127 28.10 2.85 13.27
CA THR A 127 28.63 4.14 12.81
C THR A 127 27.65 5.32 12.91
N ARG A 128 26.37 5.11 13.23
CA ARG A 128 25.36 6.16 13.33
C ARG A 128 24.48 5.99 14.55
N SER A 129 24.04 7.09 15.16
CA SER A 129 23.05 6.99 16.24
C SER A 129 21.69 6.56 15.71
N PRO A 130 20.87 5.86 16.52
CA PRO A 130 19.51 5.47 16.16
C PRO A 130 18.65 6.65 15.67
N GLU A 131 18.77 7.81 16.33
CA GLU A 131 18.04 9.03 15.97
C GLU A 131 18.43 9.52 14.57
N LYS A 132 19.71 9.40 14.19
CA LYS A 132 20.19 9.79 12.87
C LYS A 132 19.65 8.89 11.78
N VAL A 133 19.58 7.58 12.02
CA VAL A 133 19.00 6.61 11.06
C VAL A 133 17.53 6.91 10.82
N LEU A 134 16.78 7.15 11.89
CA LEU A 134 15.36 7.48 11.81
C LEU A 134 15.11 8.82 11.13
N SER A 135 15.92 9.84 11.44
CA SER A 135 15.84 11.15 10.79
C SER A 135 16.12 11.05 9.29
N ASP A 136 17.18 10.32 8.90
CA ASP A 136 17.53 10.13 7.47
C ASP A 136 16.42 9.38 6.72
N TRP A 137 15.82 8.35 7.35
CA TRP A 137 14.67 7.64 6.80
C TRP A 137 13.45 8.55 6.63
N ALA A 138 13.08 9.31 7.66
CA ALA A 138 11.95 10.21 7.62
C ALA A 138 12.15 11.31 6.56
N ASP A 139 13.36 11.84 6.45
CA ASP A 139 13.74 12.80 5.42
C ASP A 139 13.59 12.24 4.01
N MET A 140 14.02 10.99 3.79
CA MET A 140 13.87 10.30 2.49
C MET A 140 12.38 10.14 2.14
N VAL A 141 11.56 9.69 3.08
CA VAL A 141 10.11 9.53 2.88
C VAL A 141 9.45 10.88 2.59
N ASN A 142 9.76 11.91 3.36
CA ASN A 142 9.16 13.25 3.22
C ASN A 142 9.55 13.95 1.91
N LYS A 143 10.74 13.64 1.36
CA LYS A 143 11.26 14.24 0.11
C LYS A 143 10.84 13.50 -1.17
N SER A 144 10.22 12.33 -1.07
CA SER A 144 9.77 11.59 -2.24
C SER A 144 8.87 12.43 -3.16
N SER A 145 9.09 12.36 -4.45
CA SER A 145 8.26 13.01 -5.48
C SER A 145 7.00 12.21 -5.85
N ALA A 146 6.78 11.04 -5.25
CA ALA A 146 5.55 10.29 -5.40
C ALA A 146 4.35 11.08 -4.84
N ASP A 147 3.16 10.84 -5.37
CA ASP A 147 1.92 11.52 -4.92
C ASP A 147 1.51 11.07 -3.52
N LEU A 148 1.78 9.81 -3.20
CA LEU A 148 1.49 9.21 -1.91
C LEU A 148 2.63 8.28 -1.51
N VAL A 149 2.91 8.17 -0.22
CA VAL A 149 3.85 7.17 0.29
C VAL A 149 3.11 6.06 1.02
N LEU A 150 3.68 4.87 1.02
CA LEU A 150 3.20 3.73 1.78
C LEU A 150 4.28 3.32 2.79
N LEU A 151 3.91 3.20 4.05
CA LEU A 151 4.80 2.75 5.12
C LEU A 151 4.52 1.27 5.39
N ASP A 152 5.51 0.42 5.14
CA ASP A 152 5.43 -1.04 5.36
C ASP A 152 6.47 -1.46 6.41
N ASN A 153 6.10 -2.30 7.35
CA ASN A 153 7.03 -2.82 8.37
C ASN A 153 8.06 -3.83 7.83
N GLY A 154 8.12 -4.05 6.51
CA GLY A 154 9.11 -4.89 5.85
C GLY A 154 8.94 -6.40 6.05
N GLY A 155 8.08 -6.82 6.95
CA GLY A 155 7.78 -8.23 7.21
C GLY A 155 6.55 -8.70 6.44
N GLY A 156 6.49 -8.54 5.13
CA GLY A 156 5.32 -8.88 4.31
C GLY A 156 4.68 -10.21 4.70
N GLY A 157 3.53 -10.16 5.37
CA GLY A 157 2.79 -11.35 5.79
C GLY A 157 3.08 -11.86 7.20
N THR A 158 3.95 -11.23 7.98
CA THR A 158 4.28 -11.69 9.36
C THR A 158 3.24 -11.29 10.41
N GLY A 159 2.32 -10.37 10.08
CA GLY A 159 1.30 -9.87 11.02
C GLY A 159 1.85 -9.01 12.17
N LYS A 160 3.17 -8.73 12.19
CA LYS A 160 3.77 -7.86 13.22
C LYS A 160 3.57 -6.40 12.83
N THR A 161 3.13 -5.58 13.76
CA THR A 161 3.10 -4.12 13.64
C THR A 161 4.51 -3.57 13.91
N PHE A 162 4.88 -2.48 13.23
CA PHE A 162 6.08 -1.72 13.59
C PHE A 162 5.78 -0.78 14.77
N GLU A 163 6.82 -0.18 15.30
CA GLU A 163 6.65 0.87 16.32
C GLU A 163 6.00 2.09 15.67
N TRP A 164 4.69 2.25 15.84
CA TRP A 164 3.87 3.28 15.16
C TRP A 164 4.34 4.71 15.45
N THR A 165 5.06 4.90 16.56
CA THR A 165 5.67 6.20 16.90
C THR A 165 6.60 6.74 15.81
N LEU A 166 7.21 5.87 14.99
CA LEU A 166 8.07 6.27 13.88
C LEU A 166 7.29 6.99 12.76
N ALA A 167 6.03 6.63 12.55
CA ALA A 167 5.18 7.30 11.57
C ALA A 167 4.89 8.76 11.92
N ASN A 168 5.03 9.18 13.20
CA ASN A 168 4.83 10.57 13.62
C ASN A 168 5.86 11.55 13.02
N GLN A 169 6.98 11.05 12.50
CA GLN A 169 7.99 11.88 11.82
C GLN A 169 7.62 12.16 10.36
N ILE A 170 6.61 11.50 9.83
CA ILE A 170 6.18 11.67 8.44
C ILE A 170 5.21 12.85 8.36
N GLN A 171 5.58 13.86 7.55
CA GLN A 171 4.86 15.14 7.44
C GLN A 171 3.95 15.23 6.22
N ARG A 172 3.71 14.10 5.57
CA ARG A 172 2.87 14.01 4.36
C ARG A 172 1.83 12.90 4.51
N PRO A 173 0.76 12.90 3.67
CA PRO A 173 -0.21 11.81 3.66
C PRO A 173 0.46 10.47 3.36
N PHE A 174 0.07 9.42 4.08
CA PHE A 174 0.62 8.08 3.88
C PHE A 174 -0.44 6.99 3.98
N LEU A 175 -0.21 5.89 3.25
CA LEU A 175 -0.87 4.61 3.45
C LEU A 175 -0.12 3.83 4.54
N LEU A 176 -0.84 3.33 5.50
CA LEU A 176 -0.31 2.43 6.53
C LEU A 176 -0.47 0.99 6.08
N ALA A 177 0.64 0.26 5.98
CA ALA A 177 0.70 -1.15 5.63
C ALA A 177 1.47 -1.97 6.68
N GLY A 178 1.61 -3.27 6.45
CA GLY A 178 2.39 -4.15 7.32
C GLY A 178 1.67 -4.54 8.61
N GLY A 179 1.05 -5.71 8.61
CA GLY A 179 0.37 -6.27 9.78
C GLY A 179 -0.95 -5.62 10.18
N ILE A 180 -1.45 -4.66 9.39
CA ILE A 180 -2.76 -4.04 9.62
C ILE A 180 -3.87 -4.97 9.15
N GLY A 181 -4.86 -5.18 10.02
CA GLY A 181 -5.99 -6.07 9.74
C GLY A 181 -7.19 -5.82 10.64
N PRO A 182 -8.24 -6.65 10.50
CA PRO A 182 -9.48 -6.45 11.26
C PRO A 182 -9.28 -6.28 12.77
N ASP A 183 -8.27 -6.91 13.35
CA ASP A 183 -8.12 -6.99 14.80
C ASP A 183 -7.43 -5.76 15.42
N ASN A 184 -6.59 -5.03 14.65
CA ASN A 184 -5.81 -3.89 15.15
C ASN A 184 -6.06 -2.57 14.40
N ILE A 185 -6.88 -2.59 13.35
CA ILE A 185 -7.07 -1.44 12.48
C ILE A 185 -7.61 -0.21 13.21
N THR A 186 -8.53 -0.39 14.15
CA THR A 186 -9.13 0.73 14.91
C THR A 186 -8.07 1.43 15.75
N GLU A 187 -7.23 0.66 16.44
CA GLU A 187 -6.11 1.20 17.23
C GLU A 187 -5.13 1.97 16.37
N ALA A 188 -4.73 1.40 15.21
CA ALA A 188 -3.84 2.06 14.26
C ALA A 188 -4.41 3.40 13.75
N LEU A 189 -5.70 3.43 13.45
CA LEU A 189 -6.40 4.64 12.99
C LEU A 189 -6.48 5.71 14.07
N ASP A 190 -6.67 5.32 15.33
CA ASP A 190 -6.75 6.23 16.47
C ASP A 190 -5.40 6.86 16.82
N GLN A 191 -4.32 6.10 16.66
CA GLN A 191 -2.98 6.56 16.99
C GLN A 191 -2.31 7.38 15.88
N LEU A 192 -2.48 6.99 14.60
CA LEU A 192 -1.67 7.51 13.51
C LEU A 192 -2.41 8.43 12.56
N HIS A 193 -3.73 8.37 12.51
CA HIS A 193 -4.55 9.12 11.57
C HIS A 193 -4.01 9.09 10.12
N PRO A 194 -3.72 7.89 9.55
CA PRO A 194 -3.17 7.79 8.22
C PRO A 194 -4.17 8.27 7.17
N TRP A 195 -3.69 8.65 5.98
CA TRP A 195 -4.56 8.95 4.85
C TRP A 195 -5.37 7.71 4.42
N GLY A 196 -4.80 6.53 4.53
CA GLY A 196 -5.46 5.27 4.24
C GLY A 196 -4.71 4.08 4.84
N VAL A 197 -5.31 2.91 4.71
CA VAL A 197 -4.75 1.62 5.14
C VAL A 197 -4.65 0.65 3.98
N ASP A 198 -3.57 -0.12 3.94
CA ASP A 198 -3.33 -1.18 2.94
C ASP A 198 -3.24 -2.54 3.63
N MET A 199 -4.11 -3.45 3.27
CA MET A 199 -4.21 -4.78 3.87
C MET A 199 -4.00 -5.87 2.82
N SER A 200 -3.12 -6.83 3.11
CA SER A 200 -2.85 -7.96 2.23
C SER A 200 -3.02 -9.29 2.97
N SER A 201 -2.01 -9.77 3.68
CA SER A 201 -2.04 -11.08 4.36
C SER A 201 -3.05 -11.16 5.50
N SER A 202 -3.32 -10.04 6.18
CA SER A 202 -4.30 -9.97 7.28
C SER A 202 -5.74 -10.25 6.86
N VAL A 203 -6.04 -10.17 5.56
CA VAL A 203 -7.33 -10.51 4.97
C VAL A 203 -7.28 -11.84 4.19
N GLU A 204 -6.38 -12.73 4.59
CA GLU A 204 -6.20 -14.05 3.99
C GLU A 204 -6.44 -15.19 5.00
N THR A 205 -6.77 -16.35 4.45
CA THR A 205 -6.74 -17.66 5.12
C THR A 205 -5.97 -18.61 4.20
N ASP A 206 -4.94 -19.29 4.75
CA ASP A 206 -4.07 -20.19 4.00
C ASP A 206 -3.46 -19.58 2.73
N GLY A 207 -3.01 -18.30 2.84
CA GLY A 207 -2.38 -17.54 1.75
C GLY A 207 -3.31 -17.13 0.61
N LYS A 208 -4.62 -17.25 0.79
CA LYS A 208 -5.65 -16.85 -0.18
C LYS A 208 -6.58 -15.80 0.43
N LYS A 209 -7.04 -14.84 -0.37
CA LYS A 209 -8.01 -13.84 0.09
C LYS A 209 -9.25 -14.50 0.66
N ASP A 210 -9.64 -14.04 1.85
CA ASP A 210 -10.79 -14.51 2.58
C ASP A 210 -11.89 -13.44 2.54
N ARG A 211 -13.02 -13.78 1.91
CA ARG A 211 -14.15 -12.87 1.73
C ARG A 211 -14.63 -12.28 3.07
N LYS A 212 -14.75 -13.10 4.12
CA LYS A 212 -15.26 -12.62 5.42
C LYS A 212 -14.32 -11.62 6.07
N LYS A 213 -12.99 -11.88 6.00
CA LYS A 213 -11.96 -10.96 6.51
C LYS A 213 -11.93 -9.65 5.72
N MET A 214 -12.05 -9.71 4.39
CA MET A 214 -12.11 -8.51 3.53
C MET A 214 -13.31 -7.62 3.90
N LEU A 215 -14.51 -8.21 4.01
CA LEU A 215 -15.73 -7.50 4.43
C LEU A 215 -15.58 -6.90 5.83
N ALA A 216 -15.07 -7.67 6.78
CA ALA A 216 -14.88 -7.22 8.16
C ALA A 216 -13.92 -6.03 8.23
N ALA A 217 -12.79 -6.11 7.51
CA ALA A 217 -11.79 -5.04 7.48
C ALA A 217 -12.37 -3.73 6.93
N VAL A 218 -13.03 -3.80 5.77
CA VAL A 218 -13.66 -2.62 5.16
C VAL A 218 -14.76 -2.05 6.07
N SER A 219 -15.61 -2.90 6.64
CA SER A 219 -16.68 -2.47 7.55
C SER A 219 -16.14 -1.71 8.76
N ARG A 220 -15.03 -2.17 9.37
CA ARG A 220 -14.42 -1.50 10.53
C ARG A 220 -13.91 -0.11 10.20
N VAL A 221 -13.20 0.06 9.08
CA VAL A 221 -12.74 1.39 8.65
C VAL A 221 -13.91 2.31 8.32
N ARG A 222 -14.94 1.80 7.64
CA ARG A 222 -16.14 2.60 7.32
C ARG A 222 -16.90 3.02 8.59
N ALA A 223 -16.99 2.14 9.60
CA ALA A 223 -17.58 2.48 10.90
C ALA A 223 -16.76 3.56 11.63
N TRP A 224 -15.44 3.43 11.65
CA TRP A 224 -14.54 4.42 12.23
C TRP A 224 -14.71 5.80 11.56
N ASN A 225 -14.76 5.84 10.23
CA ASN A 225 -14.99 7.06 9.45
C ASN A 225 -16.33 7.76 9.80
N LYS A 226 -17.39 6.96 10.08
CA LYS A 226 -18.71 7.52 10.46
C LYS A 226 -18.69 8.16 11.84
N ASN A 227 -17.96 7.60 12.78
CA ASN A 227 -17.90 8.08 14.16
C ASN A 227 -17.08 9.37 14.32
N ARG A 228 -16.39 9.82 13.28
CA ARG A 228 -15.56 11.04 13.28
C ARG A 228 -16.15 12.18 12.45
N ARG A 229 -17.32 12.00 11.87
CA ARG A 229 -18.09 13.07 11.23
C ARG A 229 -19.02 13.73 12.24
#